data_a58679f9ba546c711beda8030f68fe92
#
_entry.id   a58679f9ba546c711beda8030f68fe92
#
_cell.length_a   1.000
_cell.length_b   1.000
_cell.length_c   1.000
_cell.angle_alpha   90.00
_cell.angle_beta   90.00
_cell.angle_gamma   90.00
#
_symmetry.space_group_name_H-M   'P 1'
#
loop_
_entity.id
_entity.type
_entity.pdbx_description
1 polymer ?
#
loop_
_entity_poly.entity_id
_entity_poly.type
_entity_poly.pdbx_seq_one_letter_code
_entity_poly.pdbx_strand_id
1 'polypeptide(L)'
;GKNLFANLSFVIDSIYIPAGTQPVAISLNQTIAINVNGSGLRVNSAVAQIPGQNLGNDTSTVAFNMPNNEQIYEIKLDSGSLDLSFNSSLQLGIACTLRIPGIRDLNGQSVLRNFVIQAGPTGNLSIDLANKIIDLKLLNQGFNQLQILFAKAIQPSVGNVSIDQNDSIQFTYALNNLKFNYVKGYFGQKDISSSPSAVDLDLATLKDLGGTFFLANPELKLKVQNSIGAPLNLDLNLSGRKAGQSPVFLNSPNRAIPHPTVLGSTATGQVAYNRNNSSLPQLISMPPDSILAAGDIRLNPSGITDTNFITKNSFIQLGVEMEMPFELSASGVGFGDTLEFDGAVFESLKAATLVFKTVNGFPFDFNARFTFMDSTYAPLFSDSLSIMESAIIDTDGKVIDTKSNISRLVMNESNLLPVRRAKYLSARLTMQTPQNGTRVVKLFSDYSIILKVGLEAQVDAQF
;
A
#
# COMPACT_ATOMS: atom_id res chain seq x y z
N GLY A 1 -53.30 28.14 16.75
CA GLY A 1 -53.84 28.72 17.96
C GLY A 1 -54.23 27.61 18.93
N LYS A 2 -53.59 27.55 20.09
CA LYS A 2 -53.96 26.58 21.14
C LYS A 2 -55.14 27.20 21.91
N ASN A 3 -56.29 26.57 21.88
CA ASN A 3 -57.41 26.97 22.72
C ASN A 3 -57.13 26.53 24.18
N LEU A 4 -56.78 27.45 25.05
CA LEU A 4 -56.68 27.21 26.47
C LEU A 4 -58.10 27.44 27.08
N PHE A 5 -58.71 26.37 27.56
CA PHE A 5 -59.99 26.51 28.32
C PHE A 5 -59.63 26.74 29.77
N ALA A 6 -59.66 27.98 30.21
CA ALA A 6 -59.62 28.36 31.64
C ALA A 6 -60.98 28.81 32.05
N ASN A 7 -61.48 28.26 33.16
CA ASN A 7 -62.68 28.81 33.81
C ASN A 7 -62.31 30.11 34.56
N LEU A 8 -62.61 31.24 33.93
CA LEU A 8 -62.48 32.54 34.56
C LEU A 8 -63.84 32.89 35.18
N SER A 9 -63.90 33.07 36.49
CA SER A 9 -65.09 33.61 37.18
C SER A 9 -64.85 35.08 37.43
N PHE A 10 -65.83 35.89 37.00
CA PHE A 10 -65.85 37.31 37.29
C PHE A 10 -66.93 37.57 38.33
N VAL A 11 -66.56 38.26 39.36
CA VAL A 11 -67.55 38.77 40.35
C VAL A 11 -67.69 40.29 40.10
N ILE A 12 -68.90 40.71 39.75
CA ILE A 12 -69.21 42.15 39.65
C ILE A 12 -69.74 42.58 41.02
N ASP A 13 -68.89 43.29 41.73
CA ASP A 13 -69.17 43.67 43.08
C ASP A 13 -70.15 44.83 43.15
N SER A 14 -70.17 45.73 42.17
CA SER A 14 -71.13 46.82 42.10
C SER A 14 -71.18 47.40 40.68
N ILE A 15 -72.31 47.84 40.26
CA ILE A 15 -72.51 48.68 39.07
C ILE A 15 -72.89 50.10 39.55
N TYR A 16 -71.97 51.04 39.38
CA TYR A 16 -72.25 52.44 39.74
C TYR A 16 -72.94 53.19 38.61
N ILE A 17 -74.11 53.67 38.84
CA ILE A 17 -74.82 54.56 37.95
C ILE A 17 -74.75 55.97 38.54
N PRO A 18 -74.06 56.96 37.91
CA PRO A 18 -73.94 58.29 38.40
C PRO A 18 -75.34 58.92 38.50
N ALA A 19 -75.60 59.65 39.63
CA ALA A 19 -76.86 60.38 39.85
C ALA A 19 -77.01 61.41 38.72
N GLY A 20 -78.01 61.24 37.88
CA GLY A 20 -78.43 62.17 36.81
C GLY A 20 -79.76 62.80 37.17
N THR A 21 -80.11 63.95 36.57
CA THR A 21 -81.35 64.66 36.74
C THR A 21 -82.57 64.05 36.02
N GLN A 22 -82.36 62.95 35.29
CA GLN A 22 -83.38 62.19 34.58
C GLN A 22 -83.39 60.71 35.04
N PRO A 23 -84.58 60.09 35.18
CA PRO A 23 -84.70 58.69 35.59
C PRO A 23 -84.14 57.80 34.46
N VAL A 24 -83.22 56.90 34.82
CA VAL A 24 -82.67 55.88 33.92
C VAL A 24 -83.57 54.62 33.99
N ALA A 25 -84.28 54.32 32.90
CA ALA A 25 -85.05 53.08 32.78
C ALA A 25 -84.13 51.88 32.59
N ILE A 26 -84.17 50.97 33.54
CA ILE A 26 -83.45 49.65 33.38
C ILE A 26 -84.46 48.61 32.94
N SER A 27 -84.29 48.05 31.77
CA SER A 27 -85.09 46.96 31.25
C SER A 27 -84.47 45.60 31.58
N LEU A 28 -85.30 44.62 31.96
CA LEU A 28 -84.90 43.27 32.28
C LEU A 28 -84.23 42.54 31.10
N ASN A 29 -84.30 43.10 29.87
CA ASN A 29 -83.70 42.56 28.65
C ASN A 29 -82.32 43.18 28.28
N GLN A 30 -81.81 44.04 29.17
CA GLN A 30 -80.46 44.58 28.94
C GLN A 30 -79.39 43.55 29.35
N THR A 31 -78.41 43.36 28.47
CA THR A 31 -77.32 42.45 28.67
C THR A 31 -76.01 43.24 28.79
N ILE A 32 -75.18 42.85 29.70
CA ILE A 32 -73.78 43.32 29.79
C ILE A 32 -72.89 42.26 29.13
N ALA A 33 -72.30 42.60 28.01
CA ALA A 33 -71.31 41.74 27.36
C ALA A 33 -69.90 42.13 27.84
N ILE A 34 -69.24 41.23 28.47
CA ILE A 34 -67.84 41.40 28.87
C ILE A 34 -66.96 40.59 27.96
N ASN A 35 -66.17 41.25 27.11
CA ASN A 35 -65.17 40.61 26.26
C ASN A 35 -63.83 40.71 26.96
N VAL A 36 -63.25 39.53 27.26
CA VAL A 36 -61.91 39.45 27.85
C VAL A 36 -60.94 38.89 26.77
N ASN A 37 -60.02 39.72 26.30
CA ASN A 37 -58.98 39.35 25.41
C ASN A 37 -57.65 39.17 26.18
N GLY A 38 -57.24 37.95 26.39
CA GLY A 38 -55.91 37.64 26.95
C GLY A 38 -54.90 37.51 25.83
N SER A 39 -53.84 38.30 25.84
CA SER A 39 -52.69 38.13 24.95
C SER A 39 -51.39 37.91 25.73
N GLY A 40 -50.47 37.04 25.22
CA GLY A 40 -49.17 36.83 25.88
C GLY A 40 -49.17 35.96 27.13
N LEU A 41 -50.25 35.20 27.39
CA LEU A 41 -50.32 34.28 28.53
C LEU A 41 -49.29 33.17 28.36
N ARG A 42 -48.40 33.00 29.37
CA ARG A 42 -47.47 31.89 29.48
C ARG A 42 -47.87 31.05 30.69
N VAL A 43 -47.91 29.72 30.48
CA VAL A 43 -48.27 28.77 31.53
C VAL A 43 -47.03 27.93 31.85
N ASN A 44 -46.60 27.91 33.10
CA ASN A 44 -45.49 27.08 33.55
C ASN A 44 -45.86 25.59 33.61
N SER A 45 -47.07 25.30 34.07
CA SER A 45 -47.64 23.96 34.07
C SER A 45 -49.16 24.00 33.84
N ALA A 46 -49.72 22.97 33.29
CA ALA A 46 -51.14 22.81 33.07
C ALA A 46 -51.58 21.37 33.27
N VAL A 47 -52.79 21.19 33.85
CA VAL A 47 -53.44 19.90 33.88
C VAL A 47 -54.69 19.99 33.02
N ALA A 48 -54.68 19.31 31.87
CA ALA A 48 -55.75 19.42 30.89
C ALA A 48 -55.90 18.16 30.06
N GLN A 49 -57.05 17.98 29.43
CA GLN A 49 -57.20 17.04 28.34
C GLN A 49 -56.59 17.64 27.08
N ILE A 50 -55.58 16.97 26.51
CA ILE A 50 -54.84 17.48 25.40
C ILE A 50 -55.35 16.84 24.10
N PRO A 51 -55.81 17.65 23.13
CA PRO A 51 -56.19 17.14 21.80
C PRO A 51 -54.97 16.73 21.01
N GLY A 52 -55.14 15.85 20.01
CA GLY A 52 -54.09 15.50 19.07
C GLY A 52 -53.56 16.74 18.36
N GLN A 53 -52.24 16.90 18.32
CA GLN A 53 -51.56 18.08 17.76
C GLN A 53 -50.35 17.67 16.93
N ASN A 54 -50.22 18.26 15.75
CA ASN A 54 -48.97 18.15 14.97
C ASN A 54 -47.92 19.09 15.59
N LEU A 55 -46.74 18.52 15.96
CA LEU A 55 -45.63 19.27 16.52
C LEU A 55 -44.68 19.80 15.44
N GLY A 56 -44.97 19.49 14.16
CA GLY A 56 -44.14 19.85 13.02
C GLY A 56 -43.07 18.82 12.70
N ASN A 57 -42.19 19.21 11.78
CA ASN A 57 -41.09 18.39 11.28
C ASN A 57 -39.78 18.99 11.76
N ASP A 58 -38.90 18.11 12.25
CA ASP A 58 -37.52 18.46 12.56
C ASP A 58 -36.61 17.81 11.53
N THR A 59 -35.54 18.53 11.18
CA THR A 59 -34.47 18.02 10.32
C THR A 59 -33.17 18.08 11.12
N SER A 60 -32.49 16.94 11.23
CA SER A 60 -31.16 16.83 11.82
C SER A 60 -30.17 16.34 10.80
N THR A 61 -28.95 16.86 10.85
CA THR A 61 -27.86 16.41 10.01
C THR A 61 -26.77 15.79 10.87
N VAL A 62 -26.45 14.54 10.62
CA VAL A 62 -25.33 13.84 11.24
C VAL A 62 -24.12 14.00 10.33
N ALA A 63 -23.07 14.65 10.81
CA ALA A 63 -21.80 14.81 10.11
C ALA A 63 -20.80 13.76 10.60
N PHE A 64 -20.12 13.09 9.65
CA PHE A 64 -19.01 12.18 9.92
C PHE A 64 -17.70 12.94 9.77
N ASN A 65 -16.97 13.12 10.86
CA ASN A 65 -15.68 13.81 10.83
C ASN A 65 -14.60 12.90 10.21
N MET A 66 -14.02 13.34 9.11
CA MET A 66 -12.98 12.64 8.38
C MET A 66 -11.66 13.42 8.49
N PRO A 67 -10.63 12.87 9.19
CA PRO A 67 -9.46 13.65 9.60
C PRO A 67 -8.51 14.04 8.43
N ASN A 68 -8.55 13.31 7.30
CA ASN A 68 -7.64 13.53 6.16
C ASN A 68 -8.37 14.09 4.93
N ASN A 69 -9.45 14.85 5.14
CA ASN A 69 -10.29 15.39 4.06
C ASN A 69 -10.90 14.34 3.15
N GLU A 70 -11.13 13.12 3.66
CA GLU A 70 -11.85 12.09 2.93
C GLU A 70 -13.27 12.56 2.63
N GLN A 71 -13.78 12.24 1.45
CA GLN A 71 -15.13 12.54 1.00
C GLN A 71 -15.83 11.24 0.64
N ILE A 72 -16.54 10.67 1.61
CA ILE A 72 -17.27 9.44 1.38
C ILE A 72 -18.62 9.78 0.75
N TYR A 73 -18.93 9.11 -0.37
CA TYR A 73 -20.14 9.34 -1.14
C TYR A 73 -21.18 8.28 -0.87
N GLU A 74 -20.77 7.01 -0.87
CA GLU A 74 -21.66 5.87 -0.82
C GLU A 74 -21.02 4.71 -0.08
N ILE A 75 -21.80 4.10 0.80
CA ILE A 75 -21.39 2.87 1.51
C ILE A 75 -22.49 1.83 1.32
N LYS A 76 -22.14 0.66 0.81
CA LYS A 76 -23.02 -0.52 0.88
C LYS A 76 -22.64 -1.34 2.09
N LEU A 77 -23.60 -1.67 2.93
CA LEU A 77 -23.40 -2.47 4.12
C LEU A 77 -23.76 -3.93 3.88
N ASP A 78 -22.98 -4.85 4.48
CA ASP A 78 -23.35 -6.24 4.65
C ASP A 78 -24.20 -6.44 5.92
N SER A 79 -23.87 -5.70 7.00
CA SER A 79 -24.60 -5.72 8.26
C SER A 79 -24.37 -4.42 9.04
N GLY A 80 -25.17 -4.25 10.08
CA GLY A 80 -25.11 -3.14 11.01
C GLY A 80 -26.50 -2.71 11.46
N SER A 81 -26.58 -1.82 12.45
CA SER A 81 -27.81 -1.20 12.90
C SER A 81 -27.65 0.30 13.08
N LEU A 82 -28.74 1.01 12.89
CA LEU A 82 -28.93 2.37 13.42
C LEU A 82 -29.87 2.27 14.60
N ASP A 83 -29.32 2.53 15.78
CA ASP A 83 -30.07 2.49 17.02
C ASP A 83 -30.43 3.92 17.45
N LEU A 84 -31.73 4.14 17.62
CA LEU A 84 -32.30 5.37 18.09
C LEU A 84 -32.77 5.16 19.52
N SER A 85 -32.23 5.92 20.47
CA SER A 85 -32.73 5.98 21.84
C SER A 85 -33.43 7.30 22.06
N PHE A 86 -34.51 7.28 22.80
CA PHE A 86 -35.25 8.48 23.15
C PHE A 86 -35.61 8.49 24.63
N ASN A 87 -35.62 9.70 25.17
CA ASN A 87 -36.05 9.99 26.52
C ASN A 87 -37.10 11.09 26.47
N SER A 88 -38.27 10.87 27.12
CA SER A 88 -39.38 11.82 27.13
C SER A 88 -39.88 12.01 28.56
N SER A 89 -40.00 13.26 29.01
CA SER A 89 -40.67 13.60 30.24
C SER A 89 -42.20 13.79 30.08
N LEU A 90 -42.69 13.80 28.84
CA LEU A 90 -44.10 13.97 28.53
C LEU A 90 -44.93 12.77 28.98
N GLN A 91 -46.05 13.04 29.62
CA GLN A 91 -47.06 12.05 30.02
C GLN A 91 -48.07 11.77 28.90
N LEU A 92 -47.64 11.91 27.65
CA LEU A 92 -48.46 11.81 26.44
C LEU A 92 -47.81 10.87 25.44
N GLY A 93 -48.63 10.14 24.71
CA GLY A 93 -48.17 9.37 23.55
C GLY A 93 -47.79 10.33 22.40
N ILE A 94 -46.68 10.07 21.76
CA ILE A 94 -46.21 10.84 20.61
C ILE A 94 -46.03 9.91 19.43
N ALA A 95 -46.83 10.08 18.39
CA ALA A 95 -46.65 9.43 17.11
C ALA A 95 -45.47 10.07 16.37
N CYS A 96 -44.50 9.25 16.02
CA CYS A 96 -43.30 9.67 15.31
C CYS A 96 -43.22 9.01 13.95
N THR A 97 -42.83 9.74 12.93
CA THR A 97 -42.41 9.23 11.63
C THR A 97 -40.96 9.64 11.41
N LEU A 98 -40.07 8.66 11.40
CA LEU A 98 -38.66 8.80 11.09
C LEU A 98 -38.46 8.49 9.61
N ARG A 99 -37.81 9.38 8.88
CA ARG A 99 -37.38 9.18 7.51
C ARG A 99 -35.89 9.51 7.36
N ILE A 100 -35.14 8.62 6.71
CA ILE A 100 -33.71 8.80 6.42
C ILE A 100 -33.50 8.64 4.92
N PRO A 101 -33.54 9.72 4.15
CA PRO A 101 -33.51 9.67 2.68
C PRO A 101 -32.21 9.07 2.14
N GLY A 102 -31.07 9.29 2.84
CA GLY A 102 -29.77 8.80 2.46
C GLY A 102 -29.56 7.29 2.75
N ILE A 103 -30.45 6.61 3.48
CA ILE A 103 -30.34 5.15 3.68
C ILE A 103 -31.43 4.47 2.84
N ARG A 104 -31.02 3.66 1.87
CA ARG A 104 -31.90 3.01 0.91
C ARG A 104 -31.68 1.50 0.85
N ASP A 105 -32.72 0.76 0.52
CA ASP A 105 -32.58 -0.63 0.14
C ASP A 105 -32.14 -0.78 -1.34
N LEU A 106 -31.96 -2.02 -1.80
CA LEU A 106 -31.54 -2.31 -3.16
C LEU A 106 -32.59 -1.90 -4.23
N ASN A 107 -33.84 -1.65 -3.83
CA ASN A 107 -34.90 -1.15 -4.68
C ASN A 107 -35.00 0.38 -4.68
N GLY A 108 -34.06 1.05 -3.97
CA GLY A 108 -34.04 2.51 -3.86
C GLY A 108 -35.03 3.08 -2.83
N GLN A 109 -35.72 2.24 -2.06
CA GLN A 109 -36.66 2.69 -1.04
C GLN A 109 -35.89 3.19 0.19
N SER A 110 -36.15 4.45 0.59
CA SER A 110 -35.54 5.04 1.78
C SER A 110 -36.10 4.46 3.06
N VAL A 111 -35.31 4.51 4.12
CA VAL A 111 -35.76 4.12 5.45
C VAL A 111 -36.90 5.03 5.88
N LEU A 112 -38.04 4.40 6.19
CA LEU A 112 -39.23 5.03 6.78
C LEU A 112 -39.70 4.15 7.93
N ARG A 113 -39.89 4.76 9.14
CA ARG A 113 -40.37 4.06 10.33
C ARG A 113 -41.41 4.90 11.04
N ASN A 114 -42.56 4.32 11.27
CA ASN A 114 -43.59 4.88 12.14
C ASN A 114 -43.55 4.16 13.48
N PHE A 115 -43.54 4.91 14.58
CA PHE A 115 -43.53 4.37 15.93
C PHE A 115 -44.19 5.35 16.88
N VAL A 116 -44.57 4.88 18.07
CA VAL A 116 -45.17 5.72 19.11
C VAL A 116 -44.25 5.70 20.33
N ILE A 117 -43.87 6.87 20.79
CA ILE A 117 -43.26 7.06 22.10
C ILE A 117 -44.39 7.06 23.09
N GLN A 118 -44.45 6.02 23.93
CA GLN A 118 -45.46 5.94 24.99
C GLN A 118 -45.16 6.99 26.09
N ALA A 119 -46.16 7.30 26.91
CA ALA A 119 -45.92 8.09 28.11
C ALA A 119 -44.91 7.35 29.01
N GLY A 120 -43.77 7.98 29.30
CA GLY A 120 -42.73 7.39 30.13
C GLY A 120 -41.30 7.72 29.62
N PRO A 121 -40.27 7.45 30.46
CA PRO A 121 -38.99 8.15 30.32
C PRO A 121 -38.10 7.69 29.19
N THR A 122 -38.09 6.41 28.77
CA THR A 122 -37.12 5.90 27.81
C THR A 122 -37.68 4.87 26.83
N GLY A 123 -37.11 4.84 25.62
CA GLY A 123 -37.39 3.82 24.64
C GLY A 123 -36.27 3.72 23.59
N ASN A 124 -36.26 2.61 22.88
CA ASN A 124 -35.27 2.33 21.83
C ASN A 124 -35.95 1.83 20.55
N LEU A 125 -35.41 2.22 19.43
CA LEU A 125 -35.76 1.70 18.10
C LEU A 125 -34.49 1.31 17.39
N SER A 126 -34.37 0.05 16.98
CA SER A 126 -33.27 -0.42 16.16
C SER A 126 -33.72 -0.61 14.71
N ILE A 127 -32.91 -0.11 13.79
CA ILE A 127 -33.14 -0.21 12.36
C ILE A 127 -32.02 -1.05 11.77
N ASP A 128 -32.38 -2.22 11.21
CA ASP A 128 -31.43 -3.06 10.51
C ASP A 128 -30.94 -2.39 9.22
N LEU A 129 -29.61 -2.31 9.10
CA LEU A 129 -28.89 -1.75 7.95
C LEU A 129 -28.30 -2.83 7.03
N ALA A 130 -28.59 -4.09 7.27
CA ALA A 130 -28.10 -5.16 6.39
C ALA A 130 -28.58 -4.96 4.94
N ASN A 131 -27.64 -5.06 4.00
CA ASN A 131 -27.86 -4.83 2.56
C ASN A 131 -28.38 -3.43 2.19
N LYS A 132 -28.27 -2.45 3.08
CA LYS A 132 -28.60 -1.06 2.76
C LYS A 132 -27.44 -0.34 2.10
N ILE A 133 -27.79 0.67 1.31
CA ILE A 133 -26.87 1.65 0.73
C ILE A 133 -27.05 2.96 1.49
N ILE A 134 -25.95 3.48 2.02
CA ILE A 134 -25.90 4.79 2.67
C ILE A 134 -25.29 5.78 1.70
N ASP A 135 -26.08 6.76 1.27
CA ASP A 135 -25.67 7.90 0.45
C ASP A 135 -25.33 9.06 1.40
N LEU A 136 -24.03 9.40 1.44
CA LEU A 136 -23.49 10.49 2.27
C LEU A 136 -23.23 11.78 1.51
N LYS A 137 -23.59 11.81 0.22
CA LYS A 137 -23.56 12.99 -0.65
C LYS A 137 -24.95 13.60 -0.75
N LEU A 138 -25.40 14.23 0.31
CA LEU A 138 -26.75 14.74 0.38
C LEU A 138 -26.94 16.00 -0.48
N LEU A 139 -27.88 15.94 -1.43
CA LEU A 139 -28.63 17.06 -1.99
C LEU A 139 -27.84 18.40 -2.06
N ASN A 140 -26.67 18.39 -2.73
CA ASN A 140 -25.83 19.58 -2.96
C ASN A 140 -25.20 20.23 -1.71
N GLN A 141 -25.19 19.61 -0.53
CA GLN A 141 -24.74 20.23 0.72
C GLN A 141 -23.45 19.68 1.32
N GLY A 142 -22.67 18.94 0.57
CA GLY A 142 -21.37 18.45 1.08
C GLY A 142 -21.33 16.92 1.21
N PHE A 143 -20.16 16.44 1.59
CA PHE A 143 -19.87 15.01 1.74
C PHE A 143 -19.95 14.62 3.22
N ASN A 144 -19.97 13.31 3.49
CA ASN A 144 -19.88 12.76 4.85
C ASN A 144 -21.05 13.20 5.76
N GLN A 145 -22.24 13.37 5.20
CA GLN A 145 -23.41 13.82 5.95
C GLN A 145 -24.62 12.91 5.71
N LEU A 146 -25.37 12.69 6.77
CA LEU A 146 -26.62 11.94 6.73
C LEU A 146 -27.74 12.79 7.31
N GLN A 147 -28.82 12.98 6.57
CA GLN A 147 -30.00 13.72 7.01
C GLN A 147 -31.01 12.78 7.64
N ILE A 148 -31.54 13.20 8.77
CA ILE A 148 -32.62 12.51 9.51
C ILE A 148 -33.81 13.47 9.63
N LEU A 149 -34.96 13.02 9.17
CA LEU A 149 -36.22 13.78 9.21
C LEU A 149 -37.15 13.14 10.22
N PHE A 150 -37.69 13.96 11.11
CA PHE A 150 -38.69 13.57 12.09
C PHE A 150 -39.98 14.37 11.91
N ALA A 151 -41.10 13.67 11.72
CA ALA A 151 -42.41 14.25 11.94
C ALA A 151 -42.99 13.76 13.29
N LYS A 152 -43.53 14.63 14.08
CA LYS A 152 -44.01 14.34 15.42
C LYS A 152 -45.43 14.85 15.61
N ALA A 153 -46.30 14.06 16.25
CA ALA A 153 -47.64 14.47 16.60
C ALA A 153 -48.02 13.95 18.01
N ILE A 154 -48.53 14.79 18.86
CA ILE A 154 -49.14 14.39 20.13
C ILE A 154 -50.38 13.57 19.84
N GLN A 155 -50.52 12.41 20.45
CA GLN A 155 -51.78 11.65 20.46
C GLN A 155 -52.75 12.29 21.45
N PRO A 156 -54.08 12.30 21.17
CA PRO A 156 -55.05 12.84 22.10
C PRO A 156 -55.02 12.08 23.43
N SER A 157 -55.05 12.80 24.56
CA SER A 157 -55.13 12.21 25.89
C SER A 157 -56.55 11.70 26.18
N VAL A 158 -56.65 10.53 26.85
CA VAL A 158 -57.95 9.97 27.28
C VAL A 158 -58.53 10.71 28.47
N GLY A 159 -57.70 11.38 29.27
CA GLY A 159 -58.05 12.14 30.45
C GLY A 159 -57.14 13.34 30.64
N ASN A 160 -57.25 14.00 31.77
CA ASN A 160 -56.38 15.11 32.12
C ASN A 160 -54.95 14.61 32.35
N VAL A 161 -54.01 15.28 31.74
CA VAL A 161 -52.57 15.02 31.90
C VAL A 161 -51.85 16.31 32.30
N SER A 162 -50.79 16.18 33.07
CA SER A 162 -49.95 17.30 33.44
C SER A 162 -48.93 17.55 32.30
N ILE A 163 -48.77 18.84 31.94
CA ILE A 163 -47.74 19.31 31.03
C ILE A 163 -46.96 20.39 31.73
N ASP A 164 -45.63 20.35 31.64
CA ASP A 164 -44.74 21.35 32.22
C ASP A 164 -43.92 22.04 31.11
N GLN A 165 -43.53 23.30 31.36
CA GLN A 165 -42.69 24.05 30.41
C GLN A 165 -41.32 23.39 30.12
N ASN A 166 -40.83 22.56 31.04
CA ASN A 166 -39.57 21.83 30.96
C ASN A 166 -39.71 20.46 30.29
N ASP A 167 -40.94 20.06 29.92
CA ASP A 167 -41.15 18.81 29.22
C ASP A 167 -40.41 18.80 27.89
N SER A 168 -39.68 17.72 27.66
CA SER A 168 -38.81 17.58 26.51
C SER A 168 -38.78 16.16 26.00
N ILE A 169 -38.35 16.02 24.74
CA ILE A 169 -38.00 14.76 24.16
C ILE A 169 -36.58 14.89 23.61
N GLN A 170 -35.70 13.99 24.03
CA GLN A 170 -34.34 13.89 23.56
C GLN A 170 -34.17 12.65 22.74
N PHE A 171 -33.44 12.77 21.63
CA PHE A 171 -33.07 11.65 20.75
C PHE A 171 -31.56 11.54 20.67
N THR A 172 -31.04 10.30 20.72
CA THR A 172 -29.66 9.98 20.47
C THR A 172 -29.58 8.89 19.38
N TYR A 173 -28.57 8.97 18.55
CA TYR A 173 -28.37 8.03 17.44
C TYR A 173 -27.01 7.34 17.59
N ALA A 174 -26.96 6.04 17.33
CA ALA A 174 -25.74 5.27 17.29
C ALA A 174 -25.76 4.34 16.08
N LEU A 175 -24.65 4.31 15.35
CA LEU A 175 -24.39 3.31 14.31
C LEU A 175 -23.53 2.21 14.91
N ASN A 176 -24.05 0.98 14.92
CA ASN A 176 -23.42 -0.13 15.60
C ASN A 176 -23.13 -1.28 14.64
N ASN A 177 -21.99 -1.99 14.87
CA ASN A 177 -21.60 -3.22 14.18
C ASN A 177 -21.61 -3.12 12.65
N LEU A 178 -21.22 -1.96 12.11
CA LEU A 178 -21.17 -1.74 10.67
C LEU A 178 -20.10 -2.61 10.02
N LYS A 179 -20.52 -3.44 9.06
CA LYS A 179 -19.64 -4.15 8.14
C LYS A 179 -19.96 -3.72 6.72
N PHE A 180 -18.99 -3.17 6.01
CA PHE A 180 -19.21 -2.70 4.66
C PHE A 180 -18.97 -3.81 3.61
N ASN A 181 -19.75 -3.77 2.56
CA ASN A 181 -19.53 -4.53 1.33
C ASN A 181 -18.60 -3.74 0.39
N TYR A 182 -18.91 -2.47 0.18
CA TYR A 182 -18.03 -1.53 -0.50
C TYR A 182 -18.21 -0.10 0.04
N VAL A 183 -17.18 0.70 -0.21
CA VAL A 183 -17.17 2.15 0.04
C VAL A 183 -16.74 2.85 -1.24
N LYS A 184 -17.41 3.95 -1.59
CA LYS A 184 -17.03 4.87 -2.67
C LYS A 184 -16.85 6.28 -2.15
N GLY A 185 -15.89 7.00 -2.71
CA GLY A 185 -15.61 8.37 -2.32
C GLY A 185 -14.21 8.79 -2.71
N TYR A 186 -13.74 9.85 -2.13
CA TYR A 186 -12.32 10.22 -2.11
C TYR A 186 -11.73 9.84 -0.75
N PHE A 187 -10.70 8.99 -0.73
CA PHE A 187 -10.14 8.42 0.52
C PHE A 187 -9.00 9.26 1.11
N GLY A 188 -8.86 10.51 0.66
CA GLY A 188 -7.77 11.36 1.10
C GLY A 188 -6.43 10.99 0.46
N GLN A 189 -5.40 11.75 0.79
CA GLN A 189 -4.01 11.42 0.49
C GLN A 189 -3.40 10.74 1.71
N LYS A 190 -2.84 9.54 1.51
CA LYS A 190 -2.23 8.76 2.60
C LYS A 190 -0.96 8.09 2.10
N ASP A 191 0.05 8.09 2.95
CA ASP A 191 1.25 7.30 2.77
C ASP A 191 1.13 6.04 3.66
N ILE A 192 1.34 4.87 3.06
CA ILE A 192 1.32 3.57 3.71
C ILE A 192 2.71 2.98 3.55
N SER A 193 3.47 2.91 4.63
CA SER A 193 4.83 2.42 4.64
C SER A 193 4.89 0.98 5.16
N SER A 194 5.74 0.17 4.52
CA SER A 194 6.07 -1.17 5.02
C SER A 194 7.40 -1.16 5.77
N SER A 195 7.52 -2.00 6.79
CA SER A 195 8.81 -2.22 7.44
C SER A 195 9.75 -2.96 6.47
N PRO A 196 11.06 -2.62 6.48
CA PRO A 196 12.04 -3.33 5.67
C PRO A 196 12.07 -4.83 6.00
N SER A 197 12.05 -5.66 4.97
CA SER A 197 12.19 -7.11 5.07
C SER A 197 13.33 -7.61 4.19
N ALA A 198 13.99 -8.70 4.60
CA ALA A 198 15.02 -9.34 3.78
C ALA A 198 14.39 -10.03 2.58
N VAL A 199 15.01 -9.83 1.41
CA VAL A 199 14.64 -10.49 0.16
C VAL A 199 15.82 -11.33 -0.29
N ASP A 200 15.58 -12.59 -0.61
CA ASP A 200 16.54 -13.46 -1.26
C ASP A 200 16.34 -13.42 -2.78
N LEU A 201 17.36 -12.95 -3.49
CA LEU A 201 17.38 -12.92 -4.96
C LEU A 201 18.21 -14.06 -5.56
N ASP A 202 18.61 -15.06 -4.74
CA ASP A 202 19.45 -16.20 -5.13
C ASP A 202 20.73 -15.78 -5.89
N LEU A 203 21.43 -14.80 -5.34
CA LEU A 203 22.70 -14.31 -5.88
C LEU A 203 23.91 -15.08 -5.35
N ALA A 204 23.71 -16.24 -4.72
CA ALA A 204 24.76 -17.01 -4.05
C ALA A 204 25.94 -17.32 -4.98
N THR A 205 25.69 -17.69 -6.24
CA THR A 205 26.71 -18.00 -7.23
C THR A 205 27.60 -16.82 -7.62
N LEU A 206 27.11 -15.58 -7.43
CA LEU A 206 27.86 -14.36 -7.72
C LEU A 206 28.68 -13.87 -6.53
N LYS A 207 28.37 -14.30 -5.31
CA LYS A 207 29.05 -13.83 -4.08
C LYS A 207 30.49 -14.28 -3.98
N ASP A 208 30.79 -15.49 -4.45
CA ASP A 208 32.09 -16.12 -4.36
C ASP A 208 33.05 -15.71 -5.47
N LEU A 209 32.57 -14.96 -6.45
CA LEU A 209 33.42 -14.44 -7.52
C LEU A 209 34.27 -13.29 -6.97
N GLY A 210 35.61 -13.52 -6.91
CA GLY A 210 36.56 -12.43 -6.63
C GLY A 210 36.60 -11.40 -7.78
N GLY A 211 37.28 -10.28 -7.57
CA GLY A 211 37.39 -9.24 -8.59
C GLY A 211 36.20 -8.27 -8.65
N THR A 212 36.06 -7.57 -9.78
CA THR A 212 34.96 -6.65 -10.04
C THR A 212 34.10 -7.19 -11.17
N PHE A 213 32.79 -6.99 -11.04
CA PHE A 213 31.79 -7.49 -11.93
C PHE A 213 30.66 -6.49 -12.08
N PHE A 214 30.20 -6.24 -13.29
CA PHE A 214 29.13 -5.31 -13.58
C PHE A 214 28.14 -5.91 -14.57
N LEU A 215 26.88 -6.13 -14.13
CA LEU A 215 25.77 -6.50 -15.00
C LEU A 215 25.16 -5.26 -15.64
N ALA A 216 25.16 -5.22 -16.98
CA ALA A 216 24.75 -4.03 -17.70
C ALA A 216 23.24 -3.84 -17.80
N ASN A 217 22.48 -4.92 -17.90
CA ASN A 217 21.05 -4.89 -18.20
C ASN A 217 20.18 -5.78 -17.27
N PRO A 218 20.36 -5.75 -15.94
CA PRO A 218 19.40 -6.42 -15.07
C PRO A 218 18.05 -5.69 -15.12
N GLU A 219 16.97 -6.44 -15.03
CA GLU A 219 15.61 -5.91 -14.94
C GLU A 219 14.85 -6.55 -13.79
N LEU A 220 14.27 -5.72 -12.92
CA LEU A 220 13.37 -6.12 -11.85
C LEU A 220 11.94 -5.76 -12.27
N LYS A 221 11.07 -6.75 -12.38
CA LYS A 221 9.67 -6.61 -12.75
C LYS A 221 8.79 -6.91 -11.54
N LEU A 222 7.96 -5.96 -11.15
CA LEU A 222 6.91 -6.15 -10.18
C LEU A 222 5.60 -6.39 -10.93
N LYS A 223 5.10 -7.62 -10.92
CA LYS A 223 3.78 -7.97 -11.45
C LYS A 223 2.73 -7.58 -10.41
N VAL A 224 1.77 -6.78 -10.82
CA VAL A 224 0.76 -6.19 -9.93
C VAL A 224 -0.61 -6.73 -10.26
N GLN A 225 -1.35 -7.15 -9.24
CA GLN A 225 -2.80 -7.33 -9.27
C GLN A 225 -3.41 -6.44 -8.19
N ASN A 226 -4.28 -5.53 -8.60
CA ASN A 226 -4.85 -4.53 -7.71
C ASN A 226 -6.36 -4.43 -7.93
N SER A 227 -7.16 -4.58 -6.88
CA SER A 227 -8.61 -4.40 -6.88
C SER A 227 -9.08 -3.16 -6.11
N ILE A 228 -8.16 -2.30 -5.66
CA ILE A 228 -8.46 -1.00 -5.08
C ILE A 228 -8.62 0.01 -6.20
N GLY A 229 -9.80 0.60 -6.31
CA GLY A 229 -10.11 1.61 -7.33
C GLY A 229 -9.68 2.99 -6.90
N ALA A 230 -8.39 3.21 -6.75
CA ALA A 230 -7.81 4.50 -6.41
C ALA A 230 -6.43 4.64 -7.04
N PRO A 231 -6.00 5.83 -7.46
CA PRO A 231 -4.63 6.09 -7.89
C PRO A 231 -3.64 5.78 -6.78
N LEU A 232 -2.63 4.97 -7.09
CA LEU A 232 -1.57 4.56 -6.17
C LEU A 232 -0.21 4.76 -6.83
N ASN A 233 0.74 5.31 -6.09
CA ASN A 233 2.15 5.31 -6.46
C ASN A 233 2.94 4.42 -5.49
N LEU A 234 3.86 3.64 -6.06
CA LEU A 234 4.82 2.83 -5.31
C LEU A 234 6.19 3.51 -5.33
N ASP A 235 6.76 3.71 -4.17
CA ASP A 235 8.16 4.05 -3.95
C ASP A 235 8.86 2.80 -3.41
N LEU A 236 9.65 2.13 -4.27
CA LEU A 236 10.36 0.91 -3.92
C LEU A 236 11.75 1.25 -3.38
N ASN A 237 11.98 0.95 -2.12
CA ASN A 237 13.25 1.14 -1.43
C ASN A 237 13.97 -0.20 -1.28
N LEU A 238 14.95 -0.46 -2.14
CA LEU A 238 15.86 -1.60 -2.01
C LEU A 238 17.22 -1.13 -1.54
N SER A 239 17.83 -1.85 -0.63
CA SER A 239 19.21 -1.63 -0.22
C SER A 239 19.98 -2.94 -0.17
N GLY A 240 21.07 -3.00 -0.94
CA GLY A 240 22.02 -4.11 -0.89
C GLY A 240 23.12 -3.82 0.13
N ARG A 241 23.48 -4.82 0.92
CA ARG A 241 24.57 -4.74 1.91
C ARG A 241 25.58 -5.83 1.65
N LYS A 242 26.85 -5.46 1.66
CA LYS A 242 28.00 -6.38 1.59
C LYS A 242 28.95 -6.06 2.72
N ALA A 243 29.46 -7.11 3.40
CA ALA A 243 30.39 -6.94 4.49
C ALA A 243 31.62 -6.10 4.06
N GLY A 244 31.96 -5.10 4.85
CA GLY A 244 33.10 -4.19 4.58
C GLY A 244 32.85 -3.14 3.49
N GLN A 245 31.63 -3.02 2.97
CA GLN A 245 31.28 -2.01 1.96
C GLN A 245 30.09 -1.14 2.41
N SER A 246 29.99 0.07 1.86
CA SER A 246 28.82 0.93 2.08
C SER A 246 27.59 0.33 1.39
N PRO A 247 26.39 0.41 1.99
CA PRO A 247 25.16 -0.04 1.34
C PRO A 247 24.94 0.68 0.01
N VAL A 248 24.43 -0.07 -0.98
CA VAL A 248 23.95 0.50 -2.25
C VAL A 248 22.44 0.53 -2.23
N PHE A 249 21.87 1.69 -2.52
CA PHE A 249 20.42 1.91 -2.55
C PHE A 249 19.91 1.94 -3.99
N LEU A 250 18.72 1.36 -4.21
CA LEU A 250 18.00 1.54 -5.46
C LEU A 250 17.52 2.99 -5.54
N ASN A 251 18.12 3.75 -6.42
CA ASN A 251 17.64 5.08 -6.77
C ASN A 251 16.71 4.97 -7.98
N SER A 252 15.42 5.19 -7.76
CA SER A 252 14.39 5.09 -8.79
C SER A 252 13.26 6.11 -8.53
N PRO A 253 12.60 6.62 -9.57
CA PRO A 253 11.41 7.44 -9.37
C PRO A 253 10.22 6.59 -8.91
N ASN A 254 9.27 7.25 -8.24
CA ASN A 254 7.97 6.66 -7.90
C ASN A 254 7.26 6.14 -9.15
N ARG A 255 6.58 5.00 -9.02
CA ARG A 255 5.88 4.33 -10.11
C ARG A 255 4.39 4.21 -9.82
N ALA A 256 3.56 4.62 -10.79
CA ALA A 256 2.12 4.39 -10.72
C ALA A 256 1.80 2.90 -10.76
N ILE A 257 0.94 2.45 -9.84
CA ILE A 257 0.39 1.10 -9.82
C ILE A 257 -0.90 1.10 -10.64
N PRO A 258 -1.11 0.15 -11.56
CA PRO A 258 -2.39 -0.03 -12.24
C PRO A 258 -3.53 -0.19 -11.25
N HIS A 259 -4.64 0.50 -11.44
CA HIS A 259 -5.84 0.39 -10.61
C HIS A 259 -7.09 0.26 -11.47
N PRO A 260 -8.12 -0.45 -10.98
CA PRO A 260 -9.37 -0.60 -11.70
C PRO A 260 -10.20 0.69 -11.65
N THR A 261 -10.98 0.93 -12.69
CA THR A 261 -11.95 2.03 -12.79
C THR A 261 -13.39 1.57 -12.56
N VAL A 262 -13.62 0.26 -12.50
CA VAL A 262 -14.95 -0.34 -12.31
C VAL A 262 -14.98 -1.08 -10.98
N LEU A 263 -15.99 -0.80 -10.15
CA LEU A 263 -16.19 -1.44 -8.85
C LEU A 263 -16.22 -2.97 -8.97
N GLY A 264 -15.40 -3.63 -8.15
CA GLY A 264 -15.31 -5.10 -8.12
C GLY A 264 -14.41 -5.72 -9.18
N SER A 265 -13.80 -4.93 -10.08
CA SER A 265 -12.82 -5.42 -11.04
C SER A 265 -11.40 -5.39 -10.45
N THR A 266 -10.48 -6.10 -11.13
CA THR A 266 -9.05 -6.13 -10.79
C THR A 266 -8.26 -5.61 -11.99
N ALA A 267 -7.36 -4.67 -11.75
CA ALA A 267 -6.37 -4.25 -12.72
C ALA A 267 -5.11 -5.10 -12.57
N THR A 268 -4.53 -5.49 -13.71
CA THR A 268 -3.25 -6.19 -13.78
C THR A 268 -2.25 -5.35 -14.55
N GLY A 269 -1.00 -5.46 -14.20
CA GLY A 269 0.08 -4.77 -14.91
C GLY A 269 1.44 -5.08 -14.35
N GLN A 270 2.42 -4.31 -14.79
CA GLN A 270 3.79 -4.51 -14.38
C GLN A 270 4.49 -3.16 -14.20
N VAL A 271 5.31 -3.08 -13.17
CA VAL A 271 6.23 -1.97 -12.91
C VAL A 271 7.64 -2.51 -13.08
N ALA A 272 8.43 -1.93 -13.99
CA ALA A 272 9.77 -2.40 -14.28
C ALA A 272 10.84 -1.38 -13.86
N TYR A 273 11.91 -1.90 -13.24
CA TYR A 273 13.12 -1.17 -12.87
C TYR A 273 14.28 -1.72 -13.65
N ASN A 274 15.02 -0.87 -14.34
CA ASN A 274 16.19 -1.24 -15.16
C ASN A 274 17.19 -0.08 -15.22
N ARG A 275 18.25 -0.23 -16.01
CA ARG A 275 19.32 0.77 -16.15
C ARG A 275 18.87 2.17 -16.59
N ASN A 276 17.71 2.26 -17.28
CA ASN A 276 17.25 3.54 -17.84
C ASN A 276 16.44 4.35 -16.81
N ASN A 277 15.98 3.72 -15.76
CA ASN A 277 15.06 4.33 -14.79
C ASN A 277 15.41 4.06 -13.32
N SER A 278 16.53 3.38 -13.06
CA SER A 278 16.97 3.07 -11.70
C SER A 278 18.46 2.74 -11.63
N SER A 279 19.00 2.71 -10.42
CA SER A 279 20.36 2.23 -10.13
C SER A 279 20.45 0.71 -9.91
N LEU A 280 19.54 -0.07 -10.49
CA LEU A 280 19.52 -1.51 -10.33
C LEU A 280 20.83 -2.20 -10.77
N PRO A 281 21.51 -1.80 -11.87
CA PRO A 281 22.80 -2.39 -12.25
C PRO A 281 23.86 -2.24 -11.15
N GLN A 282 23.95 -1.10 -10.51
CA GLN A 282 24.90 -0.85 -9.43
C GLN A 282 24.60 -1.70 -8.19
N LEU A 283 23.30 -1.85 -7.85
CA LEU A 283 22.87 -2.65 -6.72
C LEU A 283 23.25 -4.14 -6.89
N ILE A 284 22.99 -4.70 -8.07
CA ILE A 284 23.24 -6.12 -8.37
C ILE A 284 24.72 -6.40 -8.59
N SER A 285 25.46 -5.47 -9.20
CA SER A 285 26.90 -5.63 -9.50
C SER A 285 27.80 -5.65 -8.25
N MET A 286 27.29 -5.22 -7.11
CA MET A 286 27.99 -5.31 -5.83
C MET A 286 27.98 -6.73 -5.23
N PRO A 287 27.37 -7.74 -5.81
CA PRO A 287 26.72 -8.94 -5.26
C PRO A 287 26.50 -8.87 -3.74
N PRO A 288 25.35 -8.39 -3.30
CA PRO A 288 25.12 -8.13 -1.88
C PRO A 288 24.95 -9.42 -1.08
N ASP A 289 25.40 -9.42 0.18
CA ASP A 289 25.15 -10.51 1.12
C ASP A 289 23.69 -10.58 1.55
N SER A 290 23.02 -9.42 1.56
CA SER A 290 21.60 -9.28 1.85
C SER A 290 20.99 -8.09 1.12
N ILE A 291 19.73 -8.26 0.70
CA ILE A 291 18.91 -7.18 0.17
C ILE A 291 17.76 -6.94 1.14
N LEU A 292 17.61 -5.69 1.56
CA LEU A 292 16.43 -5.26 2.32
C LEU A 292 15.50 -4.52 1.37
N ALA A 293 14.23 -4.91 1.38
CA ALA A 293 13.16 -4.28 0.62
C ALA A 293 12.15 -3.61 1.55
N ALA A 294 11.80 -2.39 1.25
CA ALA A 294 10.66 -1.68 1.80
C ALA A 294 9.88 -1.02 0.67
N GLY A 295 8.60 -0.79 0.88
CA GLY A 295 7.78 -0.09 -0.10
C GLY A 295 6.87 0.92 0.58
N ASP A 296 6.85 2.13 0.06
CA ASP A 296 5.90 3.15 0.45
C ASP A 296 4.86 3.29 -0.66
N ILE A 297 3.60 3.13 -0.30
CA ILE A 297 2.48 3.32 -1.22
C ILE A 297 1.80 4.64 -0.89
N ARG A 298 1.76 5.54 -1.85
CA ARG A 298 1.04 6.80 -1.74
C ARG A 298 -0.31 6.69 -2.43
N LEU A 299 -1.37 6.83 -1.63
CA LEU A 299 -2.75 6.89 -2.10
C LEU A 299 -3.06 8.31 -2.60
N ASN A 300 -3.73 8.41 -3.75
CA ASN A 300 -4.16 9.66 -4.38
C ASN A 300 -3.04 10.71 -4.48
N PRO A 301 -1.88 10.40 -5.09
CA PRO A 301 -0.71 11.28 -5.06
C PRO A 301 -0.97 12.67 -5.67
N SER A 302 -1.92 12.79 -6.60
CA SER A 302 -2.31 14.04 -7.26
C SER A 302 -3.54 14.70 -6.63
N GLY A 303 -4.01 14.24 -5.47
CA GLY A 303 -5.22 14.73 -4.84
C GLY A 303 -6.50 14.13 -5.44
N ILE A 304 -7.57 14.92 -5.48
CA ILE A 304 -8.87 14.49 -6.00
C ILE A 304 -8.81 14.45 -7.54
N THR A 305 -8.77 13.26 -8.12
CA THR A 305 -8.84 13.06 -9.58
C THR A 305 -10.08 12.27 -9.97
N ASP A 306 -10.36 11.19 -9.24
CA ASP A 306 -11.42 10.23 -9.54
C ASP A 306 -12.16 9.79 -8.28
N THR A 307 -13.32 9.17 -8.45
CA THR A 307 -14.02 8.49 -7.36
C THR A 307 -13.28 7.20 -7.03
N ASN A 308 -12.74 7.16 -5.83
CA ASN A 308 -12.11 5.94 -5.33
C ASN A 308 -13.19 4.93 -4.89
N PHE A 309 -12.82 3.65 -4.90
CA PHE A 309 -13.64 2.60 -4.30
C PHE A 309 -12.79 1.48 -3.70
N ILE A 310 -13.36 0.85 -2.68
CA ILE A 310 -12.81 -0.34 -2.03
C ILE A 310 -13.97 -1.28 -1.71
N THR A 311 -13.76 -2.57 -1.84
CA THR A 311 -14.68 -3.62 -1.40
C THR A 311 -14.10 -4.35 -0.19
N LYS A 312 -14.91 -5.12 0.52
CA LYS A 312 -14.43 -5.96 1.63
C LYS A 312 -13.36 -7.00 1.22
N ASN A 313 -13.30 -7.32 -0.08
CA ASN A 313 -12.36 -8.28 -0.65
C ASN A 313 -11.25 -7.60 -1.47
N SER A 314 -11.12 -6.28 -1.39
CA SER A 314 -10.07 -5.58 -2.12
C SER A 314 -8.69 -5.95 -1.60
N PHE A 315 -7.75 -6.11 -2.54
CA PHE A 315 -6.37 -6.50 -2.27
C PHE A 315 -5.41 -5.84 -3.25
N ILE A 316 -4.15 -5.81 -2.87
CA ILE A 316 -3.00 -5.58 -3.75
C ILE A 316 -2.09 -6.79 -3.60
N GLN A 317 -1.73 -7.41 -4.71
CA GLN A 317 -0.77 -8.50 -4.77
C GLN A 317 0.39 -8.10 -5.67
N LEU A 318 1.61 -8.31 -5.18
CA LEU A 318 2.85 -8.07 -5.90
C LEU A 318 3.58 -9.38 -6.10
N GLY A 319 3.92 -9.69 -7.36
CA GLY A 319 4.86 -10.74 -7.73
C GLY A 319 6.18 -10.10 -8.15
N VAL A 320 7.30 -10.73 -7.80
CA VAL A 320 8.65 -10.24 -8.14
C VAL A 320 9.26 -11.18 -9.15
N GLU A 321 9.81 -10.63 -10.24
CA GLU A 321 10.57 -11.35 -11.25
C GLU A 321 11.85 -10.58 -11.54
N MET A 322 13.01 -11.28 -11.52
CA MET A 322 14.31 -10.70 -11.83
C MET A 322 14.82 -11.35 -13.11
N GLU A 323 15.10 -10.53 -14.12
CA GLU A 323 15.79 -10.95 -15.34
C GLU A 323 17.22 -10.40 -15.30
N MET A 324 18.19 -11.29 -15.51
CA MET A 324 19.61 -10.94 -15.55
C MET A 324 20.23 -11.48 -16.84
N PRO A 325 20.06 -10.76 -17.96
CA PRO A 325 20.79 -11.09 -19.17
C PRO A 325 22.29 -11.09 -18.88
N PHE A 326 23.01 -12.10 -19.38
CA PHE A 326 24.47 -12.16 -19.22
C PHE A 326 25.16 -11.15 -20.15
N GLU A 327 24.85 -9.88 -19.95
CA GLU A 327 25.54 -8.72 -20.50
C GLU A 327 26.34 -8.08 -19.37
N LEU A 328 27.67 -8.26 -19.42
CA LEU A 328 28.51 -7.89 -18.29
C LEU A 328 29.88 -7.36 -18.69
N SER A 329 30.51 -6.61 -17.81
CA SER A 329 31.95 -6.41 -17.80
C SER A 329 32.53 -7.01 -16.52
N ALA A 330 33.75 -7.51 -16.58
CA ALA A 330 34.41 -8.15 -15.46
C ALA A 330 35.93 -7.89 -15.49
N SER A 331 36.52 -7.69 -14.31
CA SER A 331 37.95 -7.50 -14.16
C SER A 331 38.48 -8.22 -12.94
N GLY A 332 39.52 -9.05 -13.12
CA GLY A 332 40.19 -9.76 -12.04
C GLY A 332 39.33 -10.84 -11.37
N VAL A 333 38.25 -11.30 -12.03
CA VAL A 333 37.44 -12.41 -11.52
C VAL A 333 38.30 -13.65 -11.53
N GLY A 334 38.58 -14.22 -10.37
CA GLY A 334 39.56 -15.26 -10.18
C GLY A 334 38.95 -16.52 -9.57
N PHE A 335 39.42 -17.66 -10.08
CA PHE A 335 39.18 -18.97 -9.51
C PHE A 335 40.46 -19.78 -9.59
N GLY A 336 40.68 -20.70 -8.68
CA GLY A 336 41.88 -21.52 -8.65
C GLY A 336 41.82 -22.58 -7.58
N ASP A 337 42.72 -23.55 -7.76
CA ASP A 337 42.84 -24.64 -6.81
C ASP A 337 44.32 -24.95 -6.55
N THR A 338 44.56 -25.68 -5.49
CA THR A 338 45.88 -26.17 -5.12
C THR A 338 45.86 -27.70 -5.13
N LEU A 339 46.66 -28.27 -5.98
CA LEU A 339 46.76 -29.72 -6.20
C LEU A 339 48.06 -30.27 -5.59
N GLU A 340 48.03 -31.51 -5.13
CA GLU A 340 49.25 -32.24 -4.83
C GLU A 340 50.08 -32.38 -6.11
N PHE A 341 51.37 -32.17 -5.97
CA PHE A 341 52.30 -32.15 -7.06
C PHE A 341 53.60 -32.85 -6.66
N ASP A 342 54.07 -33.80 -7.44
CA ASP A 342 55.37 -34.42 -7.22
C ASP A 342 56.43 -33.80 -8.14
N GLY A 343 57.24 -32.89 -7.57
CA GLY A 343 58.34 -32.24 -8.27
C GLY A 343 59.44 -33.17 -8.75
N ALA A 344 59.55 -34.38 -8.17
CA ALA A 344 60.55 -35.34 -8.56
C ALA A 344 60.47 -35.77 -10.03
N VAL A 345 59.28 -35.65 -10.67
CA VAL A 345 59.13 -35.92 -12.11
C VAL A 345 59.98 -35.02 -13.02
N PHE A 346 60.55 -33.94 -12.45
CA PHE A 346 61.42 -33.00 -13.19
C PHE A 346 62.91 -33.24 -12.90
N GLU A 347 63.30 -34.24 -12.10
CA GLU A 347 64.71 -34.45 -11.70
C GLU A 347 65.64 -34.69 -12.89
N SER A 348 65.19 -35.40 -13.91
CA SER A 348 65.98 -35.69 -15.11
C SER A 348 65.91 -34.61 -16.21
N LEU A 349 65.18 -33.55 -16.02
CA LEU A 349 64.97 -32.56 -17.05
C LEU A 349 65.95 -31.38 -16.89
N LYS A 350 66.57 -30.93 -18.00
CA LYS A 350 67.33 -29.67 -18.10
C LYS A 350 66.43 -28.46 -18.37
N ALA A 351 65.35 -28.66 -19.11
CA ALA A 351 64.35 -27.67 -19.36
C ALA A 351 63.00 -28.34 -19.59
N ALA A 352 61.91 -27.63 -19.18
CA ALA A 352 60.53 -28.03 -19.42
C ALA A 352 59.72 -26.84 -19.91
N THR A 353 58.87 -27.06 -20.88
CA THR A 353 57.96 -26.05 -21.38
C THR A 353 56.56 -26.62 -21.43
N LEU A 354 55.65 -26.03 -20.61
CA LEU A 354 54.22 -26.30 -20.72
C LEU A 354 53.66 -25.45 -21.87
N VAL A 355 53.06 -26.10 -22.85
CA VAL A 355 52.48 -25.47 -24.03
C VAL A 355 50.96 -25.54 -23.93
N PHE A 356 50.34 -24.37 -23.91
CA PHE A 356 48.89 -24.24 -23.91
C PHE A 356 48.45 -23.80 -25.30
N LYS A 357 47.65 -24.66 -25.98
CA LYS A 357 47.01 -24.34 -27.28
C LYS A 357 45.54 -24.17 -27.02
N THR A 358 44.99 -22.97 -27.26
CA THR A 358 43.62 -22.62 -26.99
C THR A 358 42.90 -22.12 -28.23
N VAL A 359 41.60 -22.45 -28.31
CA VAL A 359 40.65 -21.79 -29.20
C VAL A 359 39.55 -21.27 -28.31
N ASN A 360 39.46 -19.95 -28.20
CA ASN A 360 38.56 -19.28 -27.29
C ASN A 360 37.36 -18.70 -28.05
N GLY A 361 36.15 -19.15 -27.72
CA GLY A 361 34.89 -18.63 -28.19
C GLY A 361 34.16 -17.75 -27.15
N PHE A 362 34.81 -17.46 -26.02
CA PHE A 362 34.27 -16.52 -25.03
C PHE A 362 34.90 -15.15 -25.14
N PRO A 363 34.16 -14.06 -24.84
CA PRO A 363 34.66 -12.70 -24.90
C PRO A 363 35.47 -12.33 -23.66
N PHE A 364 36.36 -13.21 -23.19
CA PHE A 364 37.21 -12.98 -22.02
C PHE A 364 38.67 -13.26 -22.33
N ASP A 365 39.57 -12.46 -21.78
CA ASP A 365 40.96 -12.77 -21.61
C ASP A 365 41.14 -13.60 -20.33
N PHE A 366 41.97 -14.65 -20.39
CA PHE A 366 42.35 -15.47 -19.26
C PHE A 366 43.85 -15.44 -19.02
N ASN A 367 44.20 -15.02 -17.79
CA ASN A 367 45.58 -15.08 -17.31
C ASN A 367 45.67 -16.16 -16.25
N ALA A 368 46.70 -17.00 -16.33
CA ALA A 368 47.01 -18.01 -15.34
C ALA A 368 48.27 -17.64 -14.55
N ARG A 369 48.22 -17.88 -13.27
CA ARG A 369 49.38 -17.86 -12.38
C ARG A 369 49.58 -19.25 -11.81
N PHE A 370 50.73 -19.83 -12.06
CA PHE A 370 51.17 -21.08 -11.50
C PHE A 370 52.15 -20.81 -10.36
N THR A 371 51.92 -21.42 -9.19
CA THR A 371 52.81 -21.31 -8.03
C THR A 371 53.10 -22.70 -7.53
N PHE A 372 54.37 -23.12 -7.68
CA PHE A 372 54.90 -24.35 -7.11
C PHE A 372 55.35 -24.11 -5.69
N MET A 373 54.90 -24.95 -4.76
CA MET A 373 55.08 -24.77 -3.33
C MET A 373 55.67 -26.03 -2.66
N ASP A 374 56.39 -25.84 -1.58
CA ASP A 374 56.92 -26.95 -0.76
C ASP A 374 55.83 -27.56 0.13
N SER A 375 56.26 -28.50 1.01
CA SER A 375 55.36 -29.19 1.95
C SER A 375 54.74 -28.26 3.02
N THR A 376 55.21 -27.03 3.15
CA THR A 376 54.69 -26.00 4.07
C THR A 376 53.87 -24.95 3.35
N TYR A 377 53.57 -25.13 2.08
CA TYR A 377 52.91 -24.17 1.17
C TYR A 377 53.74 -22.90 0.92
N ALA A 378 55.05 -22.92 1.19
CA ALA A 378 55.91 -21.80 0.85
C ALA A 378 56.22 -21.82 -0.67
N PRO A 379 56.10 -20.65 -1.37
CA PRO A 379 56.30 -20.58 -2.82
C PRO A 379 57.77 -20.81 -3.17
N LEU A 380 58.01 -21.74 -4.08
CA LEU A 380 59.33 -22.08 -4.62
C LEU A 380 59.58 -21.42 -5.97
N PHE A 381 58.56 -21.39 -6.82
CA PHE A 381 58.61 -20.77 -8.14
C PHE A 381 57.21 -20.32 -8.51
N SER A 382 57.08 -19.12 -9.10
CA SER A 382 55.80 -18.61 -9.60
C SER A 382 56.05 -17.96 -10.94
N ASP A 383 55.09 -18.19 -11.85
CA ASP A 383 55.07 -17.49 -13.16
C ASP A 383 53.61 -17.25 -13.58
N SER A 384 53.44 -16.28 -14.47
CA SER A 384 52.11 -15.87 -14.93
C SER A 384 52.17 -15.67 -16.45
N LEU A 385 51.14 -16.15 -17.14
CA LEU A 385 51.03 -16.00 -18.57
C LEU A 385 49.59 -15.81 -19.02
N SER A 386 49.41 -15.10 -20.13
CA SER A 386 48.12 -15.07 -20.81
C SER A 386 47.88 -16.40 -21.53
N ILE A 387 46.88 -17.16 -21.03
CA ILE A 387 46.54 -18.47 -21.64
C ILE A 387 45.64 -18.27 -22.85
N MET A 388 44.67 -17.35 -22.75
CA MET A 388 43.68 -17.10 -23.78
C MET A 388 43.44 -15.61 -23.93
N GLU A 389 43.40 -15.16 -25.17
CA GLU A 389 42.90 -13.85 -25.55
C GLU A 389 41.37 -13.93 -25.82
N SER A 390 40.67 -12.84 -25.58
CA SER A 390 39.25 -12.74 -25.89
C SER A 390 38.93 -13.08 -27.35
N ALA A 391 37.86 -13.79 -27.59
CA ALA A 391 37.28 -13.94 -28.91
C ALA A 391 36.96 -12.58 -29.56
N ILE A 392 36.86 -12.56 -30.87
CA ILE A 392 36.54 -11.32 -31.62
C ILE A 392 35.08 -10.99 -31.41
N ILE A 393 34.81 -9.76 -30.96
CA ILE A 393 33.47 -9.28 -30.68
C ILE A 393 33.06 -8.12 -31.59
N ASP A 394 31.75 -8.01 -31.85
CA ASP A 394 31.18 -6.89 -32.57
C ASP A 394 30.99 -5.64 -31.65
N THR A 395 30.37 -4.59 -32.19
CA THR A 395 30.08 -3.33 -31.48
C THR A 395 29.14 -3.53 -30.29
N ASP A 396 28.32 -4.58 -30.35
CA ASP A 396 27.31 -4.90 -29.30
C ASP A 396 27.85 -5.86 -28.23
N GLY A 397 29.11 -6.28 -28.34
CA GLY A 397 29.76 -7.19 -27.40
C GLY A 397 29.45 -8.66 -27.62
N LYS A 398 28.87 -9.04 -28.76
CA LYS A 398 28.63 -10.42 -29.17
C LYS A 398 29.86 -10.98 -29.90
N VAL A 399 30.21 -12.24 -29.61
CA VAL A 399 31.28 -12.91 -30.32
C VAL A 399 30.88 -13.18 -31.79
N ILE A 400 31.77 -12.82 -32.71
CA ILE A 400 31.61 -13.04 -34.15
C ILE A 400 32.62 -14.04 -34.72
N ASP A 401 33.74 -14.24 -34.02
CA ASP A 401 34.72 -15.25 -34.38
C ASP A 401 35.55 -15.68 -33.16
N THR A 402 36.11 -16.88 -33.21
CA THR A 402 36.97 -17.43 -32.16
C THR A 402 38.39 -16.86 -32.25
N LYS A 403 39.12 -16.90 -31.13
CA LYS A 403 40.55 -16.52 -31.08
C LYS A 403 41.39 -17.71 -30.68
N SER A 404 42.39 -18.02 -31.53
CA SER A 404 43.38 -19.04 -31.21
C SER A 404 44.62 -18.41 -30.59
N ASN A 405 45.15 -19.04 -29.54
CA ASN A 405 46.38 -18.62 -28.88
C ASN A 405 47.29 -19.81 -28.56
N ILE A 406 48.59 -19.58 -28.53
CA ILE A 406 49.62 -20.55 -28.07
C ILE A 406 50.49 -19.85 -27.03
N SER A 407 50.36 -20.27 -25.80
CA SER A 407 51.14 -19.75 -24.67
C SER A 407 52.10 -20.78 -24.15
N ARG A 408 53.27 -20.35 -23.66
CA ARG A 408 54.35 -21.22 -23.18
C ARG A 408 54.81 -20.77 -21.81
N LEU A 409 54.77 -21.69 -20.85
CA LEU A 409 55.44 -21.53 -19.56
C LEU A 409 56.79 -22.22 -19.65
N VAL A 410 57.84 -21.45 -19.79
CA VAL A 410 59.20 -21.96 -19.99
C VAL A 410 59.93 -22.02 -18.64
N MET A 411 60.33 -23.22 -18.27
CA MET A 411 61.14 -23.48 -17.06
C MET A 411 62.52 -23.96 -17.53
N ASN A 412 63.50 -23.09 -17.42
CA ASN A 412 64.90 -23.43 -17.59
C ASN A 412 65.47 -24.16 -16.36
N GLU A 413 66.71 -24.57 -16.39
CA GLU A 413 67.34 -25.33 -15.31
C GLU A 413 67.28 -24.58 -13.95
N SER A 414 67.47 -23.27 -13.95
CA SER A 414 67.43 -22.45 -12.70
C SER A 414 66.03 -22.41 -12.10
N ASN A 415 64.97 -22.44 -12.92
CA ASN A 415 63.58 -22.46 -12.46
C ASN A 415 63.14 -23.89 -12.07
N LEU A 416 63.69 -24.92 -12.71
CA LEU A 416 63.38 -26.31 -12.38
C LEU A 416 63.98 -26.77 -11.03
N LEU A 417 65.16 -26.25 -10.65
CA LEU A 417 65.79 -26.61 -9.38
C LEU A 417 64.86 -26.44 -8.15
N PRO A 418 64.19 -25.30 -7.94
CA PRO A 418 63.21 -25.16 -6.85
C PRO A 418 61.96 -26.03 -7.09
N VAL A 419 61.48 -26.16 -8.34
CA VAL A 419 60.27 -26.94 -8.69
C VAL A 419 60.42 -28.42 -8.38
N ARG A 420 61.61 -29.00 -8.49
CA ARG A 420 61.88 -30.42 -8.15
C ARG A 420 61.52 -30.75 -6.70
N ARG A 421 61.50 -29.77 -5.80
CA ARG A 421 61.16 -29.95 -4.38
C ARG A 421 59.70 -29.64 -4.08
N ALA A 422 58.91 -29.22 -5.10
CA ALA A 422 57.54 -28.88 -4.92
C ALA A 422 56.69 -30.09 -4.53
N LYS A 423 55.74 -29.88 -3.63
CA LYS A 423 54.75 -30.85 -3.18
C LYS A 423 53.34 -30.38 -3.52
N TYR A 424 53.20 -29.13 -3.86
CA TYR A 424 51.90 -28.54 -4.26
C TYR A 424 52.09 -27.64 -5.47
N LEU A 425 51.05 -27.59 -6.31
CA LEU A 425 50.91 -26.67 -7.42
C LEU A 425 49.59 -25.89 -7.24
N SER A 426 49.68 -24.61 -6.98
CA SER A 426 48.52 -23.73 -7.08
C SER A 426 48.40 -23.17 -8.50
N ALA A 427 47.28 -23.42 -9.14
CA ALA A 427 46.89 -22.81 -10.42
C ALA A 427 45.76 -21.83 -10.21
N ARG A 428 46.02 -20.54 -10.38
CA ARG A 428 45.02 -19.47 -10.29
C ARG A 428 44.78 -18.88 -11.65
N LEU A 429 43.52 -18.94 -12.11
CA LEU A 429 43.05 -18.31 -13.32
C LEU A 429 42.35 -16.99 -12.93
N THR A 430 42.63 -15.93 -13.69
CA THR A 430 41.88 -14.66 -13.62
C THR A 430 41.35 -14.37 -15.01
N MET A 431 40.09 -13.96 -15.04
CA MET A 431 39.43 -13.55 -16.29
C MET A 431 39.06 -12.06 -16.24
N GLN A 432 39.07 -11.48 -17.41
CA GLN A 432 38.60 -10.09 -17.62
C GLN A 432 37.99 -9.97 -19.02
N THR A 433 37.01 -9.03 -19.15
CA THR A 433 36.50 -8.64 -20.46
C THR A 433 37.52 -7.76 -21.20
N PRO A 434 37.43 -7.59 -22.53
CA PRO A 434 38.34 -6.70 -23.29
C PRO A 434 38.41 -5.28 -22.71
N GLN A 435 39.43 -4.54 -23.11
CA GLN A 435 39.71 -3.18 -22.62
C GLN A 435 39.97 -3.16 -21.11
N ASN A 436 40.73 -4.10 -20.59
CA ASN A 436 41.06 -4.21 -19.16
C ASN A 436 39.83 -4.36 -18.26
N GLY A 437 38.83 -5.12 -18.71
CA GLY A 437 37.63 -5.40 -17.93
C GLY A 437 36.53 -4.32 -17.98
N THR A 438 36.65 -3.35 -18.86
CA THR A 438 35.64 -2.26 -18.97
C THR A 438 34.64 -2.46 -20.10
N ARG A 439 34.98 -3.30 -21.11
CA ARG A 439 34.05 -3.58 -22.20
C ARG A 439 32.94 -4.50 -21.77
N VAL A 440 31.71 -4.06 -21.97
CA VAL A 440 30.51 -4.90 -21.76
C VAL A 440 30.43 -5.89 -22.91
N VAL A 441 30.23 -7.18 -22.58
CA VAL A 441 30.12 -8.28 -23.50
C VAL A 441 28.86 -9.09 -23.24
N LYS A 442 28.40 -9.83 -24.24
CA LYS A 442 27.25 -10.73 -24.17
C LYS A 442 27.69 -12.18 -24.14
N LEU A 443 27.15 -12.96 -23.20
CA LEU A 443 27.40 -14.39 -23.12
C LEU A 443 26.21 -15.17 -23.64
N PHE A 444 26.53 -16.17 -24.47
CA PHE A 444 25.56 -17.13 -25.02
C PHE A 444 25.96 -18.55 -24.68
N SER A 445 24.98 -19.43 -24.58
CA SER A 445 25.16 -20.82 -24.16
C SER A 445 25.92 -21.70 -25.18
N ASP A 446 26.08 -21.23 -26.41
CA ASP A 446 26.79 -21.90 -27.50
C ASP A 446 28.29 -21.56 -27.54
N TYR A 447 28.77 -20.65 -26.69
CA TYR A 447 30.19 -20.32 -26.60
C TYR A 447 30.96 -21.47 -25.98
N SER A 448 32.16 -21.72 -26.51
CA SER A 448 33.00 -22.84 -26.08
C SER A 448 34.49 -22.48 -26.05
N ILE A 449 35.23 -23.22 -25.25
CA ILE A 449 36.68 -23.13 -25.14
C ILE A 449 37.26 -24.52 -25.46
N ILE A 450 38.28 -24.55 -26.31
CA ILE A 450 39.11 -25.73 -26.50
C ILE A 450 40.48 -25.45 -25.94
N LEU A 451 40.91 -26.24 -24.95
CA LEU A 451 42.23 -26.15 -24.30
C LEU A 451 42.96 -27.46 -24.51
N LYS A 452 44.17 -27.38 -25.08
CA LYS A 452 45.09 -28.51 -25.18
C LYS A 452 46.39 -28.13 -24.47
N VAL A 453 46.83 -29.00 -23.55
CA VAL A 453 48.08 -28.82 -22.80
C VAL A 453 49.06 -29.87 -23.22
N GLY A 454 50.26 -29.45 -23.52
CA GLY A 454 51.40 -30.32 -23.86
C GLY A 454 52.64 -30.01 -23.04
N LEU A 455 53.50 -30.96 -22.90
CA LEU A 455 54.82 -30.81 -22.26
C LEU A 455 55.91 -31.06 -23.30
N GLU A 456 56.80 -30.09 -23.49
CA GLU A 456 58.06 -30.23 -24.23
C GLU A 456 59.18 -30.32 -23.18
N ALA A 457 59.97 -31.35 -23.18
CA ALA A 457 61.03 -31.59 -22.19
C ALA A 457 62.36 -31.81 -22.83
N GLN A 458 63.44 -31.26 -22.28
CA GLN A 458 64.82 -31.52 -22.65
C GLN A 458 65.46 -32.38 -21.54
N VAL A 459 65.86 -33.58 -21.90
CA VAL A 459 66.53 -34.54 -20.99
C VAL A 459 68.02 -34.53 -21.19
N ASP A 460 68.77 -34.87 -20.18
CA ASP A 460 70.20 -35.13 -20.29
C ASP A 460 70.38 -36.63 -20.66
N ALA A 461 70.58 -36.93 -21.95
CA ALA A 461 70.91 -38.26 -22.36
C ALA A 461 72.43 -38.45 -22.23
N GLN A 462 72.88 -39.04 -21.15
CA GLN A 462 74.23 -39.54 -21.10
C GLN A 462 74.25 -40.94 -21.81
N PHE A 463 74.87 -40.97 -22.98
CA PHE A 463 75.14 -42.21 -23.73
C PHE A 463 76.47 -42.85 -23.25
#